data_8b65f887c07639cd49e1648751fbc589
#
_entry.id   8b65f887c07639cd49e1648751fbc589
#
_cell.length_a   1.000
_cell.length_b   1.000
_cell.length_c   1.000
_cell.angle_alpha   90.00
_cell.angle_beta   90.00
_cell.angle_gamma   90.00
#
_symmetry.space_group_name_H-M   'P 1'
#
loop_
_entity.id
_entity.type
_entity.pdbx_description
1 polymer ?
#
loop_
_entity_poly.entity_id
_entity_poly.type
_entity_poly.pdbx_seq_one_letter_code
_entity_poly.pdbx_strand_id
1 'polypeptide(L)'
;MKLSVILSARALRLLLLGSLCLNVLLGAFLLTRALEPLRPPMAVPAARLVELAARRLPAADAETLRAAYRRKEAEIAASHGDYLSSLRAAGRLLAAPQVDVAALRETIMHAREKRIRSGDLAIDAFLEVAPQLSVDGRRRLVESIRAR
;
A
#
# COMPACT_ATOMS: atom_id res chain seq x y z
N MET A 1 43.03 32.51 27.03
CA MET A 1 41.75 32.90 27.62
C MET A 1 40.88 31.64 27.70
N LYS A 2 40.79 30.97 28.89
CA LYS A 2 39.98 29.76 29.08
C LYS A 2 38.60 30.18 29.49
N LEU A 3 37.63 30.10 28.61
CA LEU A 3 36.19 30.25 28.98
C LEU A 3 35.73 28.95 29.66
N SER A 4 35.82 28.96 31.01
CA SER A 4 35.19 27.92 31.82
C SER A 4 33.70 28.30 31.95
N VAL A 5 32.89 27.77 31.04
CA VAL A 5 31.43 27.86 31.16
C VAL A 5 31.00 26.93 32.29
N ILE A 6 30.81 27.46 33.48
CA ILE A 6 30.18 26.74 34.60
C ILE A 6 28.69 26.62 34.29
N LEU A 7 28.31 25.53 33.59
CA LEU A 7 26.90 25.21 33.42
C LEU A 7 26.29 24.90 34.78
N SER A 8 25.22 25.59 35.16
CA SER A 8 24.49 25.27 36.39
C SER A 8 23.95 23.83 36.30
N ALA A 9 23.88 23.13 37.44
CA ALA A 9 23.37 21.76 37.50
C ALA A 9 21.95 21.60 36.88
N ARG A 10 21.16 22.67 36.88
CA ARG A 10 19.86 22.73 36.22
C ARG A 10 20.00 22.76 34.69
N ALA A 11 20.92 23.55 34.14
CA ALA A 11 21.17 23.62 32.70
C ALA A 11 21.71 22.27 32.17
N LEU A 12 22.59 21.60 32.92
CA LEU A 12 23.11 20.29 32.57
C LEU A 12 21.97 19.23 32.54
N ARG A 13 21.07 19.23 33.53
CA ARG A 13 19.91 18.31 33.54
C ARG A 13 18.96 18.56 32.39
N LEU A 14 18.68 19.81 32.04
CA LEU A 14 17.84 20.14 30.88
C LEU A 14 18.49 19.70 29.55
N LEU A 15 19.81 19.88 29.40
CA LEU A 15 20.55 19.39 28.25
C LEU A 15 20.51 17.86 28.13
N LEU A 16 20.69 17.14 29.23
CA LEU A 16 20.62 15.68 29.25
C LEU A 16 19.20 15.18 28.91
N LEU A 17 18.17 15.79 29.47
CA LEU A 17 16.77 15.45 29.14
C LEU A 17 16.46 15.73 27.67
N GLY A 18 16.87 16.88 27.13
CA GLY A 18 16.70 17.22 25.72
C GLY A 18 17.42 16.23 24.80
N SER A 19 18.67 15.84 25.14
CA SER A 19 19.41 14.83 24.38
C SER A 19 18.74 13.46 24.45
N LEU A 20 18.21 13.06 25.61
CA LEU A 20 17.52 11.79 25.76
C LEU A 20 16.21 11.77 24.93
N CYS A 21 15.41 12.82 25.01
CA CYS A 21 14.19 12.96 24.20
C CYS A 21 14.51 12.92 22.70
N LEU A 22 15.54 13.61 22.24
CA LEU A 22 15.96 13.61 20.85
C LEU A 22 16.40 12.20 20.39
N ASN A 23 17.17 11.48 21.23
CA ASN A 23 17.60 10.11 20.91
C ASN A 23 16.42 9.15 20.85
N VAL A 24 15.44 9.27 21.75
CA VAL A 24 14.21 8.46 21.71
C VAL A 24 13.39 8.75 20.45
N LEU A 25 13.21 10.03 20.09
CA LEU A 25 12.50 10.41 18.87
C LEU A 25 13.23 9.93 17.62
N LEU A 26 14.55 10.08 17.56
CA LEU A 26 15.35 9.61 16.44
C LEU A 26 15.32 8.08 16.35
N GLY A 27 15.42 7.37 17.46
CA GLY A 27 15.31 5.92 17.52
C GLY A 27 13.94 5.43 17.04
N ALA A 28 12.85 6.06 17.50
CA ALA A 28 11.50 5.76 17.04
C ALA A 28 11.32 6.05 15.53
N PHE A 29 11.88 7.15 15.04
CA PHE A 29 11.85 7.51 13.61
C PHE A 29 12.63 6.50 12.76
N LEU A 30 13.85 6.12 13.17
CA LEU A 30 14.66 5.12 12.46
C LEU A 30 14.00 3.74 12.51
N LEU A 31 13.39 3.36 13.63
CA LEU A 31 12.65 2.11 13.76
C LEU A 31 11.42 2.07 12.83
N THR A 32 10.64 3.15 12.76
CA THR A 32 9.51 3.23 11.83
C THR A 32 9.98 3.12 10.37
N ARG A 33 11.08 3.79 10.01
CA ARG A 33 11.69 3.68 8.69
C ARG A 33 12.23 2.29 8.37
N ALA A 34 12.86 1.63 9.34
CA ALA A 34 13.37 0.26 9.18
C ALA A 34 12.24 -0.77 9.05
N LEU A 35 11.09 -0.52 9.67
CA LEU A 35 9.90 -1.37 9.58
C LEU A 35 9.01 -1.06 8.36
N GLU A 36 9.20 0.08 7.68
CA GLU A 36 8.46 0.42 6.46
C GLU A 36 8.57 -0.64 5.35
N PRO A 37 9.76 -1.22 5.04
CA PRO A 37 9.85 -2.30 4.05
C PRO A 37 9.22 -3.62 4.50
N LEU A 38 8.95 -3.79 5.80
CA LEU A 38 8.21 -4.93 6.35
C LEU A 38 6.69 -4.74 6.30
N ARG A 39 6.21 -3.52 6.06
CA ARG A 39 4.83 -3.31 5.66
C ARG A 39 4.72 -3.77 4.22
N PRO A 40 3.94 -4.85 3.92
CA PRO A 40 3.66 -5.18 2.54
C PRO A 40 3.15 -3.89 1.90
N PRO A 41 3.62 -3.51 0.68
CA PRO A 41 3.08 -2.36 -0.01
C PRO A 41 1.57 -2.59 -0.02
N MET A 42 0.85 -1.77 0.76
CA MET A 42 -0.61 -1.86 0.81
C MET A 42 -1.04 -1.68 -0.63
N ALA A 43 -1.44 -2.79 -1.26
CA ALA A 43 -1.87 -2.77 -2.64
C ALA A 43 -2.90 -1.66 -2.72
N VAL A 44 -2.58 -0.62 -3.49
CA VAL A 44 -3.49 0.54 -3.63
C VAL A 44 -4.81 -0.05 -4.10
N PRO A 45 -5.91 0.13 -3.38
CA PRO A 45 -7.18 -0.46 -3.76
C PRO A 45 -7.48 -0.12 -5.22
N ALA A 46 -7.96 -1.08 -5.99
CA ALA A 46 -8.27 -0.89 -7.41
C ALA A 46 -9.17 0.34 -7.64
N ALA A 47 -10.13 0.57 -6.73
CA ALA A 47 -10.96 1.78 -6.72
C ALA A 47 -10.16 3.08 -6.72
N ARG A 48 -9.10 3.15 -5.93
CA ARG A 48 -8.24 4.34 -5.88
C ARG A 48 -7.44 4.54 -7.16
N LEU A 49 -6.99 3.45 -7.77
CA LEU A 49 -6.29 3.51 -9.06
C LEU A 49 -7.22 4.00 -10.17
N VAL A 50 -8.45 3.47 -10.21
CA VAL A 50 -9.49 3.90 -11.14
C VAL A 50 -9.80 5.38 -10.96
N GLU A 51 -9.96 5.86 -9.72
CA GLU A 51 -10.25 7.27 -9.45
C GLU A 51 -9.07 8.18 -9.82
N LEU A 52 -7.82 7.77 -9.57
CA LEU A 52 -6.63 8.50 -9.99
C LEU A 52 -6.52 8.59 -11.52
N ALA A 53 -6.87 7.53 -12.24
CA ALA A 53 -6.92 7.53 -13.69
C ALA A 53 -8.08 8.42 -14.20
N ALA A 54 -9.27 8.28 -13.63
CA ALA A 54 -10.46 9.05 -14.02
C ALA A 54 -10.27 10.57 -13.89
N ARG A 55 -9.55 11.03 -12.86
CA ARG A 55 -9.25 12.47 -12.68
C ARG A 55 -8.41 13.09 -13.81
N ARG A 56 -7.73 12.29 -14.60
CA ARG A 56 -6.88 12.73 -15.73
C ARG A 56 -7.57 12.63 -17.07
N LEU A 57 -8.73 11.99 -17.11
CA LEU A 57 -9.50 11.75 -18.31
C LEU A 57 -10.50 12.89 -18.58
N PRO A 58 -10.93 13.09 -19.84
CA PRO A 58 -12.12 13.85 -20.15
C PRO A 58 -13.34 13.30 -19.38
N ALA A 59 -14.30 14.16 -19.06
CA ALA A 59 -15.42 13.79 -18.17
C ALA A 59 -16.20 12.55 -18.66
N ALA A 60 -16.49 12.45 -19.95
CA ALA A 60 -17.20 11.30 -20.53
C ALA A 60 -16.39 10.00 -20.41
N ASP A 61 -15.08 10.05 -20.69
CA ASP A 61 -14.18 8.90 -20.56
C ASP A 61 -14.03 8.47 -19.10
N ALA A 62 -13.97 9.44 -18.17
CA ALA A 62 -13.90 9.17 -16.75
C ALA A 62 -15.15 8.43 -16.23
N GLU A 63 -16.34 8.82 -16.68
CA GLU A 63 -17.59 8.14 -16.33
C GLU A 63 -17.66 6.73 -16.93
N THR A 64 -17.23 6.55 -18.17
CA THR A 64 -17.14 5.24 -18.81
C THR A 64 -16.23 4.30 -18.01
N LEU A 65 -15.06 4.78 -17.58
CA LEU A 65 -14.11 4.02 -16.75
C LEU A 65 -14.72 3.65 -15.39
N ARG A 66 -15.35 4.61 -14.71
CA ARG A 66 -16.00 4.36 -13.41
C ARG A 66 -17.15 3.36 -13.55
N ALA A 67 -17.97 3.47 -14.59
CA ALA A 67 -19.08 2.56 -14.82
C ALA A 67 -18.62 1.11 -15.02
N ALA A 68 -17.57 0.88 -15.80
CA ALA A 68 -16.99 -0.45 -15.99
C ALA A 68 -16.44 -1.04 -14.68
N TYR A 69 -15.72 -0.22 -13.91
CA TYR A 69 -15.21 -0.66 -12.61
C TYR A 69 -16.37 -1.05 -11.67
N ARG A 70 -17.43 -0.22 -11.54
CA ARG A 70 -18.58 -0.50 -10.69
C ARG A 70 -19.25 -1.85 -11.00
N ARG A 71 -19.28 -2.28 -12.27
CA ARG A 71 -19.81 -3.60 -12.64
C ARG A 71 -19.06 -4.78 -12.04
N LYS A 72 -17.75 -4.62 -11.81
CA LYS A 72 -16.85 -5.67 -11.27
C LYS A 72 -16.43 -5.43 -9.82
N GLU A 73 -16.84 -4.32 -9.22
CA GLU A 73 -16.38 -3.88 -7.91
C GLU A 73 -16.62 -4.92 -6.80
N ALA A 74 -17.81 -5.53 -6.79
CA ALA A 74 -18.15 -6.54 -5.79
C ALA A 74 -17.24 -7.80 -5.91
N GLU A 75 -16.97 -8.24 -7.14
CA GLU A 75 -16.12 -9.42 -7.39
C GLU A 75 -14.64 -9.12 -7.05
N ILE A 76 -14.15 -7.93 -7.41
CA ILE A 76 -12.81 -7.45 -7.05
C ILE A 76 -12.67 -7.36 -5.53
N ALA A 77 -13.67 -6.79 -4.83
CA ALA A 77 -13.65 -6.64 -3.38
C ALA A 77 -13.70 -8.00 -2.66
N ALA A 78 -14.52 -8.94 -3.13
CA ALA A 78 -14.58 -10.30 -2.59
C ALA A 78 -13.23 -11.01 -2.73
N SER A 79 -12.62 -11.00 -3.94
CA SER A 79 -11.32 -11.63 -4.19
C SER A 79 -10.21 -11.00 -3.35
N HIS A 80 -10.24 -9.67 -3.16
CA HIS A 80 -9.29 -8.98 -2.29
C HIS A 80 -9.50 -9.33 -0.81
N GLY A 81 -10.75 -9.46 -0.37
CA GLY A 81 -11.11 -9.91 0.98
C GLY A 81 -10.58 -11.31 1.28
N ASP A 82 -10.75 -12.25 0.33
CA ASP A 82 -10.22 -13.60 0.41
C ASP A 82 -8.68 -13.61 0.50
N TYR A 83 -8.01 -12.79 -0.31
CA TYR A 83 -6.55 -12.61 -0.21
C TYR A 83 -6.11 -12.19 1.19
N LEU A 84 -6.74 -11.16 1.76
CA LEU A 84 -6.40 -10.67 3.10
C LEU A 84 -6.71 -11.71 4.20
N SER A 85 -7.79 -12.49 4.05
CA SER A 85 -8.14 -13.55 5.00
C SER A 85 -7.11 -14.68 4.97
N SER A 86 -6.64 -15.05 3.78
CA SER A 86 -5.60 -16.06 3.59
C SER A 86 -4.25 -15.61 4.17
N LEU A 87 -3.88 -14.32 4.02
CA LEU A 87 -2.68 -13.79 4.68
C LEU A 87 -2.75 -13.87 6.21
N ARG A 88 -3.93 -13.55 6.78
CA ARG A 88 -4.14 -13.70 8.24
C ARG A 88 -4.06 -15.16 8.68
N ALA A 89 -4.58 -16.10 7.89
CA ALA A 89 -4.46 -17.53 8.14
C ALA A 89 -3.00 -18.00 8.10
N ALA A 90 -2.23 -17.58 7.10
CA ALA A 90 -0.80 -17.86 7.02
C ALA A 90 -0.03 -17.31 8.25
N GLY A 91 -0.37 -16.10 8.69
CA GLY A 91 0.21 -15.53 9.91
C GLY A 91 -0.07 -16.37 11.17
N ARG A 92 -1.29 -16.92 11.32
CA ARG A 92 -1.62 -17.82 12.45
C ARG A 92 -0.84 -19.15 12.37
N LEU A 93 -0.67 -19.72 11.19
CA LEU A 93 0.12 -20.95 11.00
C LEU A 93 1.59 -20.73 11.35
N LEU A 94 2.16 -19.58 10.96
CA LEU A 94 3.53 -19.19 11.33
C LEU A 94 3.72 -18.97 12.83
N ALA A 95 2.71 -18.45 13.53
CA ALA A 95 2.76 -18.19 14.96
C ALA A 95 2.50 -19.46 15.82
N ALA A 96 2.16 -20.60 15.23
CA ALA A 96 1.94 -21.84 15.95
C ALA A 96 3.26 -22.40 16.55
N PRO A 97 3.22 -23.07 17.71
CA PRO A 97 4.41 -23.67 18.32
C PRO A 97 5.13 -24.69 17.41
N GLN A 98 4.38 -25.34 16.54
CA GLN A 98 4.90 -26.21 15.47
C GLN A 98 4.32 -25.72 14.15
N VAL A 99 5.18 -25.38 13.21
CA VAL A 99 4.77 -24.87 11.90
C VAL A 99 4.43 -26.03 10.98
N ASP A 100 3.16 -26.14 10.58
CA ASP A 100 2.76 -27.03 9.49
C ASP A 100 3.11 -26.38 8.15
N VAL A 101 4.23 -26.83 7.58
CA VAL A 101 4.76 -26.27 6.31
C VAL A 101 3.84 -26.59 5.13
N ALA A 102 3.13 -27.74 5.15
CA ALA A 102 2.21 -28.11 4.07
C ALA A 102 0.99 -27.19 4.06
N ALA A 103 0.34 -27.02 5.22
CA ALA A 103 -0.80 -26.11 5.37
C ALA A 103 -0.42 -24.66 5.10
N LEU A 104 0.79 -24.22 5.53
CA LEU A 104 1.30 -22.88 5.26
C LEU A 104 1.50 -22.64 3.76
N ARG A 105 2.09 -23.61 3.06
CA ARG A 105 2.29 -23.54 1.59
C ARG A 105 0.95 -23.41 0.87
N GLU A 106 -0.02 -24.25 1.19
CA GLU A 106 -1.35 -24.23 0.59
C GLU A 106 -2.03 -22.87 0.80
N THR A 107 -2.00 -22.36 2.03
CA THR A 107 -2.58 -21.06 2.38
C THR A 107 -1.93 -19.92 1.61
N ILE A 108 -0.59 -19.94 1.44
CA ILE A 108 0.14 -18.92 0.66
C ILE A 108 -0.20 -19.01 -0.84
N MET A 109 -0.32 -20.24 -1.39
CA MET A 109 -0.69 -20.42 -2.79
C MET A 109 -2.11 -19.95 -3.05
N HIS A 110 -3.04 -20.21 -2.13
CA HIS A 110 -4.41 -19.69 -2.22
C HIS A 110 -4.44 -18.14 -2.15
N ALA A 111 -3.68 -17.53 -1.22
CA ALA A 111 -3.54 -16.08 -1.18
C ALA A 111 -3.00 -15.50 -2.50
N ARG A 112 -1.99 -16.15 -3.09
CA ARG A 112 -1.44 -15.76 -4.39
C ARG A 112 -2.49 -15.80 -5.50
N GLU A 113 -3.26 -16.89 -5.59
CA GLU A 113 -4.34 -17.04 -6.56
C GLU A 113 -5.38 -15.91 -6.44
N LYS A 114 -5.87 -15.64 -5.23
CA LYS A 114 -6.84 -14.58 -4.99
C LYS A 114 -6.30 -13.19 -5.34
N ARG A 115 -5.02 -12.94 -5.08
CA ARG A 115 -4.37 -11.70 -5.48
C ARG A 115 -4.31 -11.54 -7.01
N ILE A 116 -3.94 -12.62 -7.72
CA ILE A 116 -3.91 -12.62 -9.18
C ILE A 116 -5.31 -12.38 -9.74
N ARG A 117 -6.31 -13.12 -9.25
CA ARG A 117 -7.71 -12.99 -9.67
C ARG A 117 -8.23 -11.56 -9.51
N SER A 118 -7.94 -10.91 -8.38
CA SER A 118 -8.33 -9.51 -8.16
C SER A 118 -7.68 -8.56 -9.17
N GLY A 119 -6.43 -8.82 -9.56
CA GLY A 119 -5.72 -8.07 -10.58
C GLY A 119 -6.31 -8.27 -11.98
N ASP A 120 -6.57 -9.52 -12.34
CA ASP A 120 -7.15 -9.89 -13.64
C ASP A 120 -8.53 -9.23 -13.84
N LEU A 121 -9.39 -9.27 -12.83
CA LEU A 121 -10.70 -8.60 -12.87
C LEU A 121 -10.59 -7.08 -13.11
N ALA A 122 -9.59 -6.43 -12.53
CA ALA A 122 -9.34 -5.00 -12.75
C ALA A 122 -8.80 -4.73 -14.17
N ILE A 123 -7.94 -5.62 -14.68
CA ILE A 123 -7.44 -5.56 -16.05
C ILE A 123 -8.57 -5.78 -17.04
N ASP A 124 -9.43 -6.78 -16.83
CA ASP A 124 -10.59 -7.06 -17.69
C ASP A 124 -11.54 -5.85 -17.74
N ALA A 125 -11.82 -5.23 -16.59
CA ALA A 125 -12.62 -4.01 -16.56
C ALA A 125 -11.98 -2.87 -17.37
N PHE A 126 -10.66 -2.75 -17.33
CA PHE A 126 -9.94 -1.75 -18.13
C PHE A 126 -9.96 -2.08 -19.63
N LEU A 127 -9.72 -3.34 -20.02
CA LEU A 127 -9.73 -3.79 -21.41
C LEU A 127 -11.11 -3.63 -22.05
N GLU A 128 -12.19 -3.82 -21.29
CA GLU A 128 -13.57 -3.58 -21.75
C GLU A 128 -13.80 -2.10 -22.10
N VAL A 129 -13.16 -1.18 -21.39
CA VAL A 129 -13.33 0.27 -21.55
C VAL A 129 -12.37 0.86 -22.58
N ALA A 130 -11.16 0.33 -22.70
CA ALA A 130 -10.11 0.92 -23.52
C ALA A 130 -10.53 1.27 -24.98
N PRO A 131 -11.32 0.44 -25.71
CA PRO A 131 -11.79 0.80 -27.04
C PRO A 131 -12.88 1.88 -27.03
N GLN A 132 -13.57 2.10 -25.90
CA GLN A 132 -14.64 3.08 -25.75
C GLN A 132 -14.12 4.48 -25.42
N LEU A 133 -12.86 4.59 -24.95
CA LEU A 133 -12.26 5.87 -24.63
C LEU A 133 -11.94 6.67 -25.89
N SER A 134 -12.08 7.99 -25.79
CA SER A 134 -11.65 8.92 -26.83
C SER A 134 -10.14 8.82 -27.09
N VAL A 135 -9.70 9.28 -28.28
CA VAL A 135 -8.25 9.34 -28.61
C VAL A 135 -7.48 10.18 -27.57
N ASP A 136 -8.05 11.32 -27.14
CA ASP A 136 -7.45 12.18 -26.14
C ASP A 136 -7.36 11.48 -24.76
N GLY A 137 -8.41 10.77 -24.36
CA GLY A 137 -8.43 9.98 -23.13
C GLY A 137 -7.35 8.90 -23.11
N ARG A 138 -7.22 8.14 -24.19
CA ARG A 138 -6.16 7.12 -24.32
C ARG A 138 -4.76 7.72 -24.24
N ARG A 139 -4.52 8.87 -24.90
CA ARG A 139 -3.25 9.58 -24.84
C ARG A 139 -2.91 10.01 -23.39
N ARG A 140 -3.86 10.63 -22.68
CA ARG A 140 -3.67 11.06 -21.29
C ARG A 140 -3.37 9.89 -20.34
N LEU A 141 -3.98 8.72 -20.56
CA LEU A 141 -3.65 7.52 -19.79
C LEU A 141 -2.21 7.08 -20.00
N VAL A 142 -1.74 7.02 -21.25
CA VAL A 142 -0.34 6.67 -21.56
C VAL A 142 0.64 7.66 -20.93
N GLU A 143 0.39 8.95 -21.03
CA GLU A 143 1.21 9.99 -20.40
C GLU A 143 1.25 9.82 -18.87
N SER A 144 0.13 9.43 -18.26
CA SER A 144 0.03 9.19 -16.83
C SER A 144 0.87 8.03 -16.31
N ILE A 145 1.10 7.01 -17.16
CA ILE A 145 1.94 5.85 -16.84
C ILE A 145 3.43 6.22 -16.93
N ARG A 146 3.78 7.03 -17.94
CA ARG A 146 5.18 7.47 -18.17
C ARG A 146 5.69 8.46 -17.12
N ALA A 147 4.80 9.18 -16.45
CA ALA A 147 5.14 10.21 -15.45
C ALA A 147 5.39 9.64 -14.03
N ARG A 148 5.40 8.32 -13.85
CA ARG A 148 5.70 7.61 -12.58
C ARG A 148 7.08 7.00 -12.61
#